data_4617579703f84a2adc6774f99949a62f
#
_entry.id   4617579703f84a2adc6774f99949a62f
#
_cell.length_a   1.000
_cell.length_b   1.000
_cell.length_c   1.000
_cell.angle_alpha   90.00
_cell.angle_beta   90.00
_cell.angle_gamma   90.00
#
_symmetry.space_group_name_H-M   'P 1'
#
loop_
_entity.id
_entity.type
_entity.pdbx_description
1 polymer ?
#
loop_
_entity_poly.entity_id
_entity_poly.type
_entity_poly.pdbx_seq_one_letter_code
_entity_poly.pdbx_strand_id
1 'polypeptide(L)'
;DFFNGSILVDLGFEKTSLGLFKSLALINSFTLPIGINHIVKDISKICSLSLEESNTITKEINFSFDSNNQFFDRQDYLKKDYFTYSSFRKISKSLILNVIRTRIDEIFKLIKKQILLTRLNSNFGTKFFIVGGGSKLINMDVYCSNFFESEVEKLINNKKTKNENKMVENFSSC
;
A
#
# COMPACT_ATOMS: atom_id res chain seq x y z
N ASP A 1 4.85 14.29 13.94
CA ASP A 1 5.29 15.70 13.89
C ASP A 1 4.73 16.46 12.68
N PHE A 2 3.44 16.78 12.74
CA PHE A 2 2.79 17.58 11.70
C PHE A 2 3.32 19.02 11.58
N PHE A 3 4.16 19.46 12.53
CA PHE A 3 4.82 20.78 12.47
C PHE A 3 5.91 20.83 11.42
N ASN A 4 6.75 19.79 11.31
CA ASN A 4 7.91 19.79 10.43
C ASN A 4 7.58 19.33 9.01
N GLY A 5 6.34 19.01 8.75
CA GLY A 5 5.85 18.46 7.50
C GLY A 5 5.62 16.95 7.60
N SER A 6 4.47 16.53 7.11
CA SER A 6 4.11 15.11 7.04
C SER A 6 3.32 14.81 5.77
N ILE A 7 3.44 13.58 5.32
CA ILE A 7 2.74 13.04 4.15
C ILE A 7 1.84 11.93 4.65
N LEU A 8 0.54 12.03 4.35
CA LEU A 8 -0.43 10.99 4.60
C LEU A 8 -0.82 10.34 3.27
N VAL A 9 -0.65 9.05 3.17
CA VAL A 9 -1.05 8.26 2.00
C VAL A 9 -2.17 7.31 2.41
N ASP A 10 -3.35 7.50 1.86
CA ASP A 10 -4.47 6.57 1.99
C ASP A 10 -4.47 5.62 0.79
N LEU A 11 -4.02 4.40 0.99
CA LEU A 11 -4.09 3.31 0.02
C LEU A 11 -5.48 2.65 0.07
N GLY A 12 -6.44 3.29 -0.56
CA GLY A 12 -7.81 2.81 -0.62
C GLY A 12 -8.00 1.64 -1.60
N PHE A 13 -9.24 1.14 -1.69
CA PHE A 13 -9.57 0.03 -2.59
C PHE A 13 -9.59 0.46 -4.05
N GLU A 14 -10.33 1.53 -4.39
CA GLU A 14 -10.46 2.03 -5.78
C GLU A 14 -9.48 3.16 -6.10
N LYS A 15 -9.09 3.94 -5.11
CA LYS A 15 -8.27 5.14 -5.26
C LYS A 15 -7.21 5.24 -4.18
N THR A 16 -6.16 5.98 -4.48
CA THR A 16 -5.13 6.36 -3.50
C THR A 16 -5.17 7.86 -3.33
N SER A 17 -5.28 8.34 -2.08
CA SER A 17 -5.28 9.76 -1.78
C SER A 17 -3.99 10.15 -1.06
N LEU A 18 -3.51 11.35 -1.34
CA LEU A 18 -2.30 11.93 -0.77
C LEU A 18 -2.65 13.25 -0.11
N GLY A 19 -2.31 13.42 1.17
CA GLY A 19 -2.40 14.67 1.90
C GLY A 19 -1.02 15.15 2.33
N LEU A 20 -0.72 16.41 2.07
CA LEU A 20 0.52 17.07 2.48
C LEU A 20 0.22 18.08 3.58
N PHE A 21 0.85 17.91 4.73
CA PHE A 21 0.62 18.75 5.91
C PHE A 21 1.88 19.49 6.30
N LYS A 22 1.73 20.74 6.75
CA LYS A 22 2.79 21.53 7.37
C LYS A 22 2.16 22.47 8.41
N SER A 23 2.81 22.63 9.54
CA SER A 23 2.32 23.50 10.64
C SER A 23 0.86 23.20 11.01
N LEU A 24 0.50 21.91 11.08
CA LEU A 24 -0.85 21.39 11.37
C LEU A 24 -1.92 21.70 10.30
N ALA A 25 -1.56 22.29 9.19
CA ALA A 25 -2.48 22.60 8.10
C ALA A 25 -2.28 21.65 6.91
N LEU A 26 -3.38 21.25 6.26
CA LEU A 26 -3.35 20.59 4.96
C LEU A 26 -2.99 21.63 3.90
N ILE A 27 -1.80 21.50 3.31
CA ILE A 27 -1.30 22.44 2.30
C ILE A 27 -1.59 22.00 0.88
N ASN A 28 -1.73 20.70 0.67
CA ASN A 28 -2.11 20.16 -0.63
C ASN A 28 -2.70 18.75 -0.52
N SER A 29 -3.56 18.38 -1.45
CA SER A 29 -4.11 17.03 -1.54
C SER A 29 -4.27 16.59 -2.99
N PHE A 30 -4.09 15.30 -3.24
CA PHE A 30 -4.26 14.67 -4.54
C PHE A 30 -4.99 13.35 -4.39
N THR A 31 -5.69 12.97 -5.44
CA THR A 31 -6.31 11.65 -5.53
C THR A 31 -5.93 11.02 -6.87
N LEU A 32 -5.41 9.81 -6.80
CA LEU A 32 -5.10 8.97 -7.95
C LEU A 32 -6.22 7.95 -8.12
N PRO A 33 -6.76 7.76 -9.33
CA PRO A 33 -7.82 6.78 -9.58
C PRO A 33 -7.25 5.35 -9.68
N ILE A 34 -6.33 5.01 -8.81
CA ILE A 34 -5.67 3.71 -8.72
C ILE A 34 -5.61 3.30 -7.25
N GLY A 35 -6.08 2.10 -6.92
CA GLY A 35 -6.07 1.54 -5.57
C GLY A 35 -5.81 0.03 -5.61
N ILE A 36 -5.98 -0.63 -4.48
CA ILE A 36 -5.70 -2.07 -4.30
C ILE A 36 -6.55 -2.96 -5.22
N ASN A 37 -7.76 -2.51 -5.60
CA ASN A 37 -8.59 -3.25 -6.56
C ASN A 37 -7.92 -3.45 -7.93
N HIS A 38 -7.03 -2.55 -8.33
CA HIS A 38 -6.26 -2.72 -9.56
C HIS A 38 -5.29 -3.90 -9.45
N ILE A 39 -4.69 -4.13 -8.28
CA ILE A 39 -3.87 -5.32 -8.01
C ILE A 39 -4.71 -6.58 -8.13
N VAL A 40 -5.89 -6.60 -7.51
CA VAL A 40 -6.83 -7.73 -7.57
C VAL A 40 -7.21 -8.04 -9.02
N LYS A 41 -7.54 -7.02 -9.82
CA LYS A 41 -7.86 -7.16 -11.24
C LYS A 41 -6.69 -7.66 -12.07
N ASP A 42 -5.46 -7.20 -11.78
CA ASP A 42 -4.25 -7.65 -12.48
C ASP A 42 -3.98 -9.14 -12.20
N ILE A 43 -4.05 -9.56 -10.93
CA ILE A 43 -3.90 -10.97 -10.55
C ILE A 43 -4.98 -11.81 -11.24
N SER A 44 -6.24 -11.38 -11.16
CA SER A 44 -7.36 -12.06 -11.81
C SER A 44 -7.10 -12.27 -13.31
N LYS A 45 -6.67 -11.23 -14.00
CA LYS A 45 -6.42 -11.26 -15.44
C LYS A 45 -5.19 -12.10 -15.82
N ILE A 46 -4.06 -11.89 -15.13
CA ILE A 46 -2.80 -12.57 -15.45
C ILE A 46 -2.86 -14.05 -15.10
N CYS A 47 -3.47 -14.36 -13.95
CA CYS A 47 -3.58 -15.72 -13.45
C CYS A 47 -4.90 -16.39 -13.86
N SER A 48 -5.79 -15.74 -14.60
CA SER A 48 -7.14 -16.21 -14.95
C SER A 48 -7.91 -16.75 -13.74
N LEU A 49 -7.86 -16.06 -12.61
CA LEU A 49 -8.55 -16.36 -11.37
C LEU A 49 -9.82 -15.49 -11.26
N SER A 50 -10.77 -15.89 -10.42
CA SER A 50 -11.90 -15.01 -10.09
C SER A 50 -11.41 -13.78 -9.32
N LEU A 51 -12.21 -12.72 -9.29
CA LEU A 51 -11.88 -11.53 -8.48
C LEU A 51 -11.85 -11.86 -6.97
N GLU A 52 -12.69 -12.77 -6.52
CA GLU A 52 -12.76 -13.19 -5.12
C GLU A 52 -11.50 -13.95 -4.72
N GLU A 53 -11.07 -14.93 -5.52
CA GLU A 53 -9.82 -15.67 -5.32
C GLU A 53 -8.61 -14.72 -5.30
N SER A 54 -8.56 -13.80 -6.26
CA SER A 54 -7.49 -12.80 -6.37
C SER A 54 -7.45 -11.86 -5.16
N ASN A 55 -8.61 -11.44 -4.65
CA ASN A 55 -8.72 -10.60 -3.46
C ASN A 55 -8.25 -11.35 -2.20
N THR A 56 -8.63 -12.62 -2.04
CA THR A 56 -8.16 -13.47 -0.94
C THR A 56 -6.65 -13.65 -0.98
N ILE A 57 -6.10 -13.99 -2.15
CA ILE A 57 -4.65 -14.11 -2.35
C ILE A 57 -3.93 -12.80 -2.01
N THR A 58 -4.44 -11.66 -2.46
CA THR A 58 -3.83 -10.35 -2.21
C THR A 58 -3.75 -10.03 -0.71
N LYS A 59 -4.75 -10.43 0.07
CA LYS A 59 -4.82 -10.17 1.53
C LYS A 59 -3.91 -11.10 2.33
N GLU A 60 -3.75 -12.34 1.91
CA GLU A 60 -3.09 -13.39 2.69
C GLU A 60 -1.63 -13.61 2.29
N ILE A 61 -1.24 -13.20 1.07
CA ILE A 61 0.12 -13.40 0.63
C ILE A 61 1.08 -12.52 1.44
N ASN A 62 2.13 -13.16 1.97
CA ASN A 62 3.17 -12.42 2.68
C ASN A 62 4.04 -11.66 1.68
N PHE A 63 4.04 -10.36 1.81
CA PHE A 63 4.74 -9.41 0.98
C PHE A 63 6.13 -9.12 1.55
N SER A 64 6.87 -10.16 1.99
CA SER A 64 8.21 -9.96 2.55
C SER A 64 9.17 -9.49 1.46
N PHE A 65 9.83 -8.40 1.75
CA PHE A 65 10.78 -7.70 0.89
C PHE A 65 12.23 -8.01 1.24
N ASP A 66 12.59 -9.24 1.37
CA ASP A 66 14.00 -9.57 1.30
C ASP A 66 14.46 -9.39 -0.15
N SER A 67 14.91 -8.16 -0.44
CA SER A 67 15.57 -7.81 -1.71
C SER A 67 16.79 -8.67 -2.00
N ASN A 68 17.29 -9.42 -1.01
CA ASN A 68 18.42 -10.33 -1.13
C ASN A 68 18.03 -11.80 -1.28
N ASN A 69 16.77 -12.19 -1.08
CA ASN A 69 16.32 -13.54 -1.34
C ASN A 69 15.96 -13.72 -2.83
N GLN A 70 16.99 -13.76 -3.67
CA GLN A 70 16.92 -14.31 -5.03
C GLN A 70 16.56 -15.82 -5.05
N PHE A 71 16.39 -16.42 -3.90
CA PHE A 71 15.95 -17.80 -3.67
C PHE A 71 14.47 -17.85 -3.28
N PHE A 72 13.57 -17.27 -4.09
CA PHE A 72 12.24 -17.87 -4.16
C PHE A 72 12.45 -19.27 -4.70
N ASP A 73 12.21 -20.25 -3.85
CA ASP A 73 12.14 -21.63 -4.31
C ASP A 73 11.18 -21.63 -5.51
N ARG A 74 11.72 -21.94 -6.70
CA ARG A 74 10.95 -21.95 -7.95
C ARG A 74 9.75 -22.92 -7.89
N GLN A 75 9.65 -23.68 -6.81
CA GLN A 75 8.59 -24.64 -6.51
C GLN A 75 7.55 -24.13 -5.51
N ASP A 76 7.63 -22.86 -5.03
CA ASP A 76 6.62 -22.32 -4.12
C ASP A 76 5.38 -21.84 -4.90
N TYR A 77 4.38 -22.73 -4.95
CA TYR A 77 3.12 -22.51 -5.64
C TYR A 77 2.00 -22.12 -4.66
N LEU A 78 0.95 -21.50 -5.21
CA LEU A 78 -0.28 -21.26 -4.48
C LEU A 78 -0.90 -22.60 -4.02
N LYS A 79 -1.42 -22.60 -2.80
CA LYS A 79 -2.15 -23.75 -2.24
C LYS A 79 -3.46 -23.97 -3.00
N LYS A 80 -3.94 -25.22 -3.03
CA LYS A 80 -5.19 -25.60 -3.69
C LYS A 80 -6.41 -24.84 -3.11
N ASP A 81 -6.36 -24.49 -1.84
CA ASP A 81 -7.45 -23.83 -1.10
C ASP A 81 -7.82 -22.44 -1.65
N TYR A 82 -6.90 -21.80 -2.41
CA TYR A 82 -7.19 -20.53 -3.09
C TYR A 82 -8.07 -20.67 -4.33
N PHE A 83 -8.23 -21.89 -4.87
CA PHE A 83 -8.98 -22.16 -6.10
C PHE A 83 -10.41 -22.61 -5.74
N THR A 84 -11.27 -21.65 -5.39
CA THR A 84 -12.65 -21.95 -5.00
C THR A 84 -13.58 -22.07 -6.21
N TYR A 85 -13.36 -21.22 -7.21
CA TYR A 85 -14.18 -21.12 -8.41
C TYR A 85 -13.41 -21.55 -9.67
N SER A 86 -12.10 -21.43 -9.64
CA SER A 86 -11.23 -21.77 -10.77
C SER A 86 -10.67 -23.18 -10.64
N SER A 87 -10.39 -23.83 -11.76
CA SER A 87 -9.70 -25.12 -11.74
C SER A 87 -8.27 -24.95 -11.19
N PHE A 88 -7.86 -25.88 -10.31
CA PHE A 88 -6.52 -25.86 -9.73
C PHE A 88 -5.43 -25.95 -10.80
N ARG A 89 -4.42 -25.10 -10.68
CA ARG A 89 -3.23 -25.09 -11.49
C ARG A 89 -2.03 -24.56 -10.70
N LYS A 90 -0.85 -24.89 -11.15
CA LYS A 90 0.40 -24.46 -10.51
C LYS A 90 0.67 -22.99 -10.87
N ILE A 91 0.37 -22.06 -9.98
CA ILE A 91 0.71 -20.63 -10.07
C ILE A 91 1.78 -20.36 -9.05
N SER A 92 2.95 -19.87 -9.49
CA SER A 92 4.03 -19.55 -8.56
C SER A 92 3.70 -18.31 -7.72
N LYS A 93 4.05 -18.34 -6.44
CA LYS A 93 3.90 -17.16 -5.57
C LYS A 93 4.77 -16.00 -6.05
N SER A 94 5.93 -16.27 -6.65
CA SER A 94 6.80 -15.24 -7.23
C SER A 94 6.10 -14.46 -8.34
N LEU A 95 5.29 -15.10 -9.17
CA LEU A 95 4.48 -14.40 -10.19
C LEU A 95 3.49 -13.42 -9.53
N ILE A 96 2.75 -13.90 -8.52
CA ILE A 96 1.79 -13.06 -7.79
C ILE A 96 2.50 -11.86 -7.14
N LEU A 97 3.61 -12.11 -6.45
CA LEU A 97 4.39 -11.05 -5.82
C LEU A 97 4.90 -10.01 -6.83
N ASN A 98 5.35 -10.44 -8.00
CA ASN A 98 5.79 -9.53 -9.04
C ASN A 98 4.63 -8.67 -9.58
N VAL A 99 3.45 -9.23 -9.75
CA VAL A 99 2.25 -8.47 -10.15
C VAL A 99 1.92 -7.40 -9.10
N ILE A 100 1.88 -7.79 -7.83
CA ILE A 100 1.60 -6.87 -6.72
C ILE A 100 2.64 -5.75 -6.68
N ARG A 101 3.93 -6.10 -6.71
CA ARG A 101 5.06 -5.14 -6.67
C ARG A 101 4.96 -4.13 -7.81
N THR A 102 4.79 -4.61 -9.02
CA THR A 102 4.72 -3.74 -10.21
C THR A 102 3.62 -2.69 -10.06
N ARG A 103 2.45 -3.07 -9.55
CA ARG A 103 1.34 -2.13 -9.35
C ARG A 103 1.58 -1.16 -8.19
N ILE A 104 2.15 -1.63 -7.09
CA ILE A 104 2.49 -0.76 -5.96
C ILE A 104 3.58 0.23 -6.35
N ASP A 105 4.60 -0.21 -7.07
CA ASP A 105 5.66 0.67 -7.58
C ASP A 105 5.10 1.76 -8.50
N GLU A 106 4.13 1.43 -9.34
CA GLU A 106 3.44 2.41 -10.16
C GLU A 106 2.71 3.45 -9.30
N ILE A 107 1.94 3.01 -8.30
CA ILE A 107 1.25 3.92 -7.38
C ILE A 107 2.26 4.82 -6.67
N PHE A 108 3.33 4.26 -6.13
CA PHE A 108 4.36 5.01 -5.40
C PHE A 108 5.14 5.98 -6.29
N LYS A 109 5.43 5.60 -7.54
CA LYS A 109 6.03 6.52 -8.52
C LYS A 109 5.12 7.71 -8.83
N LEU A 110 3.82 7.47 -8.97
CA LEU A 110 2.84 8.53 -9.16
C LEU A 110 2.75 9.45 -7.93
N ILE A 111 2.75 8.89 -6.71
CA ILE A 111 2.80 9.67 -5.47
C ILE A 111 4.08 10.52 -5.43
N LYS A 112 5.25 9.93 -5.68
CA LYS A 112 6.54 10.64 -5.69
C LYS A 112 6.52 11.79 -6.69
N LYS A 113 5.97 11.56 -7.88
CA LYS A 113 5.78 12.61 -8.89
C LYS A 113 4.91 13.75 -8.38
N GLN A 114 3.79 13.46 -7.71
CA GLN A 114 2.91 14.49 -7.17
C GLN A 114 3.61 15.29 -6.06
N ILE A 115 4.34 14.64 -5.17
CA ILE A 115 5.14 15.32 -4.12
C ILE A 115 6.15 16.28 -4.75
N LEU A 116 6.88 15.85 -5.77
CA LEU A 116 7.87 16.68 -6.47
C LEU A 116 7.24 17.92 -7.15
N LEU A 117 6.03 17.78 -7.69
CA LEU A 117 5.32 18.89 -8.33
C LEU A 117 4.90 19.99 -7.35
N THR A 118 4.78 19.69 -6.06
CA THR A 118 4.40 20.69 -5.04
C THR A 118 5.52 21.66 -4.69
N ARG A 119 6.74 21.46 -5.19
CA ARG A 119 7.92 22.27 -4.88
C ARG A 119 8.15 22.47 -3.37
N LEU A 120 7.69 21.53 -2.57
CA LEU A 120 8.00 21.52 -1.15
C LEU A 120 9.51 21.33 -1.02
N ASN A 121 10.16 22.32 -0.42
CA ASN A 121 11.61 22.37 -0.29
C ASN A 121 12.15 21.09 0.37
N SER A 122 13.35 20.69 0.02
CA SER A 122 14.09 19.53 0.54
C SER A 122 14.24 19.45 2.07
N ASN A 123 13.87 20.51 2.79
CA ASN A 123 13.85 20.60 4.24
C ASN A 123 12.50 20.16 4.87
N PHE A 124 11.65 19.49 4.10
CA PHE A 124 10.49 18.80 4.66
C PHE A 124 11.03 17.58 5.41
N GLY A 125 11.19 17.72 6.73
CA GLY A 125 11.45 16.59 7.64
C GLY A 125 10.23 15.68 7.61
N THR A 126 10.16 14.83 6.61
CA THR A 126 8.91 14.20 6.22
C THR A 126 8.72 12.90 6.94
N LYS A 127 7.81 12.87 7.89
CA LYS A 127 7.20 11.62 8.32
C LYS A 127 6.15 11.20 7.32
N PHE A 128 6.20 9.94 6.91
CA PHE A 128 5.19 9.31 6.09
C PHE A 128 4.21 8.53 6.96
N PHE A 129 2.93 8.76 6.74
CA PHE A 129 1.85 7.98 7.34
C PHE A 129 1.11 7.23 6.25
N ILE A 130 0.83 5.95 6.49
CA ILE A 130 0.09 5.11 5.57
C ILE A 130 -1.17 4.58 6.25
N VAL A 131 -2.32 4.75 5.57
CA VAL A 131 -3.64 4.33 6.02
C VAL A 131 -4.38 3.58 4.90
N GLY A 132 -5.63 3.23 5.15
CA GLY A 132 -6.49 2.55 4.20
C GLY A 132 -6.32 1.04 4.15
N GLY A 133 -7.09 0.39 3.27
CA GLY A 133 -7.07 -1.07 3.11
C GLY A 133 -5.70 -1.62 2.69
N GLY A 134 -4.98 -0.89 1.85
CA GLY A 134 -3.66 -1.28 1.36
C GLY A 134 -2.57 -1.24 2.43
N SER A 135 -2.70 -0.40 3.46
CA SER A 135 -1.75 -0.37 4.56
C SER A 135 -1.75 -1.66 5.39
N LYS A 136 -2.83 -2.44 5.29
CA LYS A 136 -2.99 -3.73 5.99
C LYS A 136 -2.25 -4.88 5.29
N LEU A 137 -1.78 -4.68 4.07
CA LEU A 137 -0.94 -5.68 3.39
C LEU A 137 0.31 -5.92 4.23
N ILE A 138 0.68 -7.20 4.34
CA ILE A 138 1.79 -7.62 5.20
C ILE A 138 3.09 -6.94 4.71
N ASN A 139 3.82 -6.28 5.62
CA ASN A 139 5.07 -5.55 5.34
C ASN A 139 4.96 -4.34 4.38
N MET A 140 3.77 -3.77 4.19
CA MET A 140 3.58 -2.60 3.34
C MET A 140 4.34 -1.36 3.86
N ASP A 141 4.42 -1.18 5.18
CA ASP A 141 5.18 -0.13 5.84
C ASP A 141 6.69 -0.21 5.53
N VAL A 142 7.25 -1.42 5.64
CA VAL A 142 8.67 -1.66 5.31
C VAL A 142 8.92 -1.35 3.83
N TYR A 143 8.02 -1.77 2.95
CA TYR A 143 8.15 -1.49 1.52
C TYR A 143 8.08 0.01 1.22
N CYS A 144 7.09 0.67 1.79
CA CYS A 144 6.91 2.10 1.64
C CYS A 144 8.15 2.87 2.15
N SER A 145 8.68 2.46 3.33
CA SER A 145 9.88 3.05 3.91
C SER A 145 11.11 2.92 3.00
N ASN A 146 11.31 1.74 2.42
CA ASN A 146 12.42 1.50 1.48
C ASN A 146 12.25 2.29 0.18
N PHE A 147 11.02 2.40 -0.34
CA PHE A 147 10.76 3.09 -1.61
C PHE A 147 10.93 4.61 -1.49
N PHE A 148 10.46 5.19 -0.39
CA PHE A 148 10.51 6.65 -0.16
C PHE A 148 11.76 7.09 0.60
N GLU A 149 12.59 6.15 1.05
CA GLU A 149 13.80 6.41 1.86
C GLU A 149 13.49 7.26 3.10
N SER A 150 12.36 6.96 3.74
CA SER A 150 11.80 7.73 4.85
C SER A 150 11.16 6.81 5.88
N GLU A 151 11.11 7.24 7.13
CA GLU A 151 10.38 6.52 8.17
C GLU A 151 8.87 6.54 7.86
N VAL A 152 8.25 5.36 7.85
CA VAL A 152 6.83 5.19 7.56
C VAL A 152 6.10 4.59 8.76
N GLU A 153 5.06 5.26 9.20
CA GLU A 153 4.19 4.80 10.29
C GLU A 153 2.83 4.34 9.74
N LYS A 154 2.37 3.16 10.16
CA LYS A 154 0.98 2.73 9.94
C LYS A 154 0.09 3.36 11.00
N LEU A 155 -0.86 4.19 10.58
CA LEU A 155 -1.92 4.63 11.49
C LEU A 155 -2.99 3.54 11.56
N ILE A 156 -2.93 2.72 12.61
CA ILE A 156 -3.92 1.69 12.90
C ILE A 156 -4.89 2.28 13.93
N ASN A 157 -6.19 2.29 13.63
CA ASN A 157 -7.24 2.67 14.59
C ASN A 157 -7.30 1.63 15.73
N ASN A 158 -6.39 1.72 16.68
CA ASN A 158 -6.49 0.99 17.94
C ASN A 158 -7.47 1.72 18.86
N LYS A 159 -8.70 1.26 18.95
CA LYS A 159 -9.76 1.76 19.86
C LYS A 159 -9.41 1.69 21.37
N LYS A 160 -8.13 1.68 21.76
CA LYS A 160 -7.70 1.45 23.15
C LYS A 160 -6.95 2.60 23.85
N THR A 161 -6.82 3.78 23.26
CA THR A 161 -6.28 4.93 24.02
C THR A 161 -7.19 6.16 23.87
N LYS A 162 -7.91 6.45 24.94
CA LYS A 162 -9.00 7.43 24.99
C LYS A 162 -8.59 8.92 24.80
N ASN A 163 -7.31 9.24 24.70
CA ASN A 163 -6.88 10.65 24.72
C ASN A 163 -6.11 11.15 23.48
N GLU A 164 -5.67 10.25 22.57
CA GLU A 164 -5.02 10.67 21.32
C GLU A 164 -5.94 10.55 20.08
N ASN A 165 -7.11 9.93 20.25
CA ASN A 165 -8.02 9.55 19.17
C ASN A 165 -8.82 10.71 18.56
N LYS A 166 -8.87 11.88 19.17
CA LYS A 166 -9.68 13.00 18.63
C LYS A 166 -9.14 13.57 17.30
N MET A 167 -7.84 13.40 17.03
CA MET A 167 -7.28 13.89 15.76
C MET A 167 -7.46 12.89 14.60
N VAL A 168 -7.41 11.59 14.87
CA VAL A 168 -7.46 10.56 13.81
C VAL A 168 -8.89 10.36 13.30
N GLU A 169 -9.91 10.51 14.16
CA GLU A 169 -11.32 10.39 13.76
C GLU A 169 -11.75 11.47 12.76
N ASN A 170 -11.13 12.65 12.82
CA ASN A 170 -11.42 13.73 11.87
C ASN A 170 -10.85 13.53 10.47
N PHE A 171 -9.92 12.58 10.27
CA PHE A 171 -9.28 12.32 8.98
C PHE A 171 -9.82 11.06 8.27
N SER A 172 -10.56 10.19 8.96
CA SER A 172 -11.12 8.98 8.35
C SER A 172 -12.48 9.20 7.68
N SER A 173 -13.01 10.41 7.72
CA SER A 173 -14.32 10.79 7.18
C SER A 173 -14.27 11.65 5.92
N CYS A 174 -13.08 11.85 5.34
CA CYS A 174 -12.94 12.56 4.06
C CYS A 174 -12.82 11.64 2.87
#